data_34edafaa3b5ba6bd8d12d715f773c382
#
_entry.id   34edafaa3b5ba6bd8d12d715f773c382
#
_cell.length_a   1.000
_cell.length_b   1.000
_cell.length_c   1.000
_cell.angle_alpha   90.00
_cell.angle_beta   90.00
_cell.angle_gamma   90.00
#
_symmetry.space_group_name_H-M   'P 1'
#
loop_
_entity.id
_entity.type
_entity.pdbx_description
1 polymer ?
#
loop_
_entity_poly.entity_id
_entity_poly.type
_entity_poly.pdbx_seq_one_letter_code
_entity_poly.pdbx_strand_id
1 'polypeptide(L)'
;MAMGKALSVKWTREHLLIALNLYCKLPFGRFNHRNPVLIEVASKMGRTANSLVMKLCNFASLDPIHRARGVVGLKGASKQDRLVWDEFQTDTATLGLASEQLLHDIFTADDDRELDFLQRDRVRLEPVTRFAMPVGPTEVQATVRARRGQQFFRQAVLTAYDVRCCITGIAIPRLLVASHIKPWGEFPTDRLNPRNGLCLSSLHDAAFDAGLITVDDRMRVVISRELKGYLPQESLARNFLAYEGRRIRKPEKLADPDWSCLEYHRTKIFTG
;
A
#
# COMPACT_ATOMS: atom_id res chain seq x y z
N MET A 1 40.75 24.91 -9.63
CA MET A 1 39.98 24.58 -8.43
C MET A 1 39.46 23.17 -8.58
N ALA A 2 39.97 22.23 -7.79
CA ALA A 2 39.55 20.83 -7.85
C ALA A 2 38.17 20.70 -7.22
N MET A 3 37.17 20.31 -8.02
CA MET A 3 35.86 19.88 -7.51
C MET A 3 36.08 18.63 -6.64
N GLY A 4 35.97 18.80 -5.33
CA GLY A 4 36.06 17.72 -4.37
C GLY A 4 35.03 16.65 -4.73
N LYS A 5 35.49 15.39 -4.94
CA LYS A 5 34.65 14.21 -5.03
C LYS A 5 33.79 14.16 -3.77
N ALA A 6 32.49 14.42 -3.89
CA ALA A 6 31.55 14.19 -2.82
C ALA A 6 31.70 12.73 -2.39
N LEU A 7 32.12 12.50 -1.14
CA LEU A 7 32.22 11.18 -0.55
C LEU A 7 30.88 10.48 -0.71
N SER A 8 30.84 9.39 -1.46
CA SER A 8 29.64 8.57 -1.64
C SER A 8 29.28 7.98 -0.27
N VAL A 9 28.33 8.60 0.41
CA VAL A 9 27.81 8.10 1.68
C VAL A 9 27.26 6.70 1.44
N LYS A 10 27.77 5.69 2.20
CA LYS A 10 27.28 4.30 2.09
C LYS A 10 25.79 4.21 2.41
N TRP A 11 25.07 3.34 1.72
CA TRP A 11 23.69 3.03 2.04
C TRP A 11 23.62 2.27 3.36
N THR A 12 22.90 2.82 4.34
CA THR A 12 22.60 2.12 5.60
C THR A 12 21.35 1.26 5.42
N ARG A 13 21.13 0.33 6.36
CA ARG A 13 19.89 -0.46 6.40
C ARG A 13 18.64 0.43 6.49
N GLU A 14 18.70 1.48 7.31
CA GLU A 14 17.60 2.45 7.47
C GLU A 14 17.27 3.16 6.15
N HIS A 15 18.29 3.63 5.44
CA HIS A 15 18.11 4.22 4.11
C HIS A 15 17.47 3.24 3.12
N LEU A 16 17.81 1.95 3.19
CA LEU A 16 17.21 0.92 2.33
C LEU A 16 15.76 0.66 2.70
N LEU A 17 15.40 0.67 3.99
CA LEU A 17 14.02 0.55 4.45
C LEU A 17 13.16 1.73 3.98
N ILE A 18 13.67 2.96 4.08
CA ILE A 18 12.98 4.14 3.53
C ILE A 18 12.78 4.01 2.02
N ALA A 19 13.81 3.59 1.28
CA ALA A 19 13.69 3.38 -0.16
C ALA A 19 12.68 2.27 -0.50
N LEU A 20 12.64 1.19 0.28
CA LEU A 20 11.67 0.10 0.10
C LEU A 20 10.23 0.55 0.42
N ASN A 21 10.04 1.38 1.45
CA ASN A 21 8.76 2.01 1.75
C ASN A 21 8.24 2.81 0.54
N LEU A 22 9.09 3.66 -0.02
CA LEU A 22 8.75 4.43 -1.23
C LEU A 22 8.48 3.55 -2.44
N TYR A 23 9.22 2.43 -2.58
CA TYR A 23 8.97 1.45 -3.62
C TYR A 23 7.54 0.90 -3.56
N CYS A 24 7.04 0.61 -2.36
CA CYS A 24 5.65 0.15 -2.15
C CYS A 24 4.61 1.25 -2.42
N LYS A 25 4.93 2.51 -2.15
CA LYS A 25 3.99 3.64 -2.20
C LYS A 25 3.98 4.41 -3.51
N LEU A 26 4.99 4.27 -4.34
CA LEU A 26 5.10 5.02 -5.59
C LEU A 26 4.98 4.11 -6.81
N PRO A 27 4.22 4.52 -7.83
CA PRO A 27 4.17 3.79 -9.09
C PRO A 27 5.55 3.72 -9.77
N PHE A 28 5.88 2.57 -10.40
CA PHE A 28 7.15 2.36 -11.12
C PHE A 28 7.42 3.48 -12.16
N GLY A 29 6.42 3.89 -12.92
CA GLY A 29 6.55 4.99 -13.90
C GLY A 29 6.88 6.35 -13.29
N ARG A 30 6.90 6.47 -11.95
CA ARG A 30 7.29 7.68 -11.22
C ARG A 30 8.70 7.64 -10.65
N PHE A 31 9.44 6.57 -10.88
CA PHE A 31 10.84 6.45 -10.47
C PHE A 31 11.73 7.26 -11.41
N ASN A 32 11.67 8.56 -11.29
CA ASN A 32 12.54 9.47 -12.03
C ASN A 32 13.07 10.58 -11.11
N HIS A 33 14.25 11.07 -11.41
CA HIS A 33 14.96 12.08 -10.62
C HIS A 33 14.30 13.47 -10.60
N ARG A 34 13.28 13.71 -11.45
CA ARG A 34 12.50 14.95 -11.49
C ARG A 34 11.22 14.84 -10.67
N ASN A 35 10.92 13.66 -10.10
CA ASN A 35 9.76 13.51 -9.24
C ASN A 35 9.94 14.32 -7.96
N PRO A 36 9.06 15.31 -7.67
CA PRO A 36 9.20 16.20 -6.52
C PRO A 36 9.26 15.46 -5.19
N VAL A 37 8.46 14.39 -5.03
CA VAL A 37 8.46 13.54 -3.82
C VAL A 37 9.82 12.89 -3.61
N LEU A 38 10.43 12.33 -4.67
CA LEU A 38 11.75 11.69 -4.57
C LEU A 38 12.87 12.70 -4.33
N ILE A 39 12.75 13.93 -4.87
CA ILE A 39 13.69 15.02 -4.59
C ILE A 39 13.63 15.38 -3.11
N GLU A 40 12.42 15.57 -2.57
CA GLU A 40 12.20 15.97 -1.18
C GLU A 40 12.71 14.91 -0.21
N VAL A 41 12.31 13.64 -0.39
CA VAL A 41 12.78 12.54 0.47
C VAL A 41 14.28 12.35 0.38
N ALA A 42 14.85 12.35 -0.82
CA ALA A 42 16.31 12.21 -1.00
C ALA A 42 17.07 13.34 -0.29
N SER A 43 16.60 14.58 -0.38
CA SER A 43 17.19 15.73 0.33
C SER A 43 17.20 15.50 1.84
N LYS A 44 16.09 15.04 2.41
CA LYS A 44 15.99 14.75 3.86
C LYS A 44 16.88 13.59 4.29
N MET A 45 17.13 12.63 3.40
CA MET A 45 18.07 11.52 3.63
C MET A 45 19.54 11.93 3.42
N GLY A 46 19.85 13.18 3.06
CA GLY A 46 21.21 13.61 2.67
C GLY A 46 21.71 12.95 1.39
N ARG A 47 20.81 12.65 0.44
CA ARG A 47 21.11 11.96 -0.82
C ARG A 47 20.63 12.73 -2.04
N THR A 48 21.09 12.31 -3.22
CA THR A 48 20.56 12.83 -4.48
C THR A 48 19.33 12.02 -4.92
N ALA A 49 18.39 12.68 -5.60
CA ALA A 49 17.24 12.00 -6.18
C ALA A 49 17.64 10.85 -7.13
N ASN A 50 18.71 11.04 -7.92
CA ASN A 50 19.24 9.96 -8.78
C ASN A 50 19.67 8.73 -7.98
N SER A 51 20.36 8.92 -6.86
CA SER A 51 20.79 7.82 -5.99
C SER A 51 19.60 7.06 -5.42
N LEU A 52 18.56 7.77 -5.00
CA LEU A 52 17.31 7.15 -4.50
C LEU A 52 16.58 6.41 -5.61
N VAL A 53 16.41 7.01 -6.79
CA VAL A 53 15.78 6.36 -7.96
C VAL A 53 16.50 5.08 -8.34
N MET A 54 17.83 5.07 -8.33
CA MET A 54 18.59 3.84 -8.60
C MET A 54 18.26 2.73 -7.59
N LYS A 55 18.06 3.05 -6.31
CA LYS A 55 17.66 2.07 -5.31
C LYS A 55 16.25 1.53 -5.54
N LEU A 56 15.30 2.39 -5.89
CA LEU A 56 13.95 1.97 -6.27
C LEU A 56 13.98 1.02 -7.50
N CYS A 57 14.79 1.35 -8.50
CA CYS A 57 15.01 0.47 -9.67
C CYS A 57 15.69 -0.86 -9.29
N ASN A 58 16.60 -0.86 -8.30
CA ASN A 58 17.19 -2.10 -7.80
C ASN A 58 16.12 -3.00 -7.16
N PHE A 59 15.23 -2.46 -6.31
CA PHE A 59 14.11 -3.22 -5.76
C PHE A 59 13.17 -3.72 -6.85
N ALA A 60 12.85 -2.89 -7.85
CA ALA A 60 12.06 -3.33 -9.01
C ALA A 60 12.70 -4.52 -9.75
N SER A 61 14.04 -4.58 -9.80
CA SER A 61 14.75 -5.72 -10.42
C SER A 61 14.69 -7.00 -9.59
N LEU A 62 14.42 -6.90 -8.29
CA LEU A 62 14.23 -8.04 -7.40
C LEU A 62 12.80 -8.55 -7.42
N ASP A 63 11.84 -7.69 -7.76
CA ASP A 63 10.41 -8.01 -7.77
C ASP A 63 10.06 -9.00 -8.91
N PRO A 64 9.56 -10.20 -8.57
CA PRO A 64 9.16 -11.20 -9.56
C PRO A 64 8.10 -10.69 -10.54
N ILE A 65 7.23 -9.76 -10.10
CA ILE A 65 6.14 -9.22 -10.92
C ILE A 65 6.68 -8.33 -12.03
N HIS A 66 7.63 -7.46 -11.70
CA HIS A 66 8.30 -6.63 -12.69
C HIS A 66 9.11 -7.49 -13.67
N ARG A 67 9.77 -8.55 -13.19
CA ARG A 67 10.46 -9.51 -14.07
C ARG A 67 9.51 -10.22 -15.03
N ALA A 68 8.36 -10.68 -14.55
CA ALA A 68 7.34 -11.34 -15.38
C ALA A 68 6.77 -10.41 -16.46
N ARG A 69 6.82 -9.10 -16.24
CA ARG A 69 6.41 -8.06 -17.21
C ARG A 69 7.54 -7.63 -18.17
N GLY A 70 8.68 -8.31 -18.13
CA GLY A 70 9.82 -7.98 -18.99
C GLY A 70 10.57 -6.71 -18.58
N VAL A 71 10.32 -6.17 -17.36
CA VAL A 71 11.09 -5.05 -16.85
C VAL A 71 12.48 -5.54 -16.47
N VAL A 72 13.45 -5.29 -17.35
CA VAL A 72 14.86 -5.52 -17.07
C VAL A 72 15.35 -4.38 -16.19
N GLY A 73 15.30 -4.57 -14.87
CA GLY A 73 15.86 -3.62 -13.92
C GLY A 73 17.39 -3.56 -14.03
N LEU A 74 17.97 -2.54 -13.41
CA LEU A 74 19.43 -2.41 -13.32
C LEU A 74 20.04 -3.65 -12.66
N LYS A 75 21.06 -4.25 -13.28
CA LYS A 75 21.81 -5.41 -12.72
C LYS A 75 22.63 -5.08 -11.46
N GLY A 76 22.32 -3.94 -10.79
CA GLY A 76 23.12 -3.33 -9.74
C GLY A 76 22.60 -3.53 -8.31
N ALA A 77 21.63 -4.43 -8.07
CA ALA A 77 21.16 -4.71 -6.71
C ALA A 77 22.29 -5.28 -5.85
N SER A 78 22.67 -4.57 -4.80
CA SER A 78 23.72 -4.98 -3.87
C SER A 78 23.27 -6.17 -3.01
N LYS A 79 24.21 -6.80 -2.31
CA LYS A 79 23.89 -7.85 -1.32
C LYS A 79 22.92 -7.34 -0.23
N GLN A 80 23.11 -6.10 0.21
CA GLN A 80 22.21 -5.49 1.21
C GLN A 80 20.81 -5.22 0.64
N ASP A 81 20.68 -4.81 -0.62
CA ASP A 81 19.37 -4.61 -1.26
C ASP A 81 18.57 -5.93 -1.27
N ARG A 82 19.24 -7.05 -1.58
CA ARG A 82 18.64 -8.39 -1.59
C ARG A 82 18.22 -8.82 -0.19
N LEU A 83 19.09 -8.66 0.81
CA LEU A 83 18.78 -9.01 2.19
C LEU A 83 17.55 -8.27 2.69
N VAL A 84 17.50 -6.94 2.51
CA VAL A 84 16.35 -6.14 2.94
C VAL A 84 15.08 -6.51 2.18
N TRP A 85 15.21 -6.81 0.88
CA TRP A 85 14.07 -7.29 0.07
C TRP A 85 13.53 -8.63 0.59
N ASP A 86 14.40 -9.62 0.80
CA ASP A 86 14.01 -10.96 1.24
C ASP A 86 13.39 -10.93 2.65
N GLU A 87 13.97 -10.16 3.57
CA GLU A 87 13.42 -9.94 4.90
C GLU A 87 12.03 -9.31 4.83
N PHE A 88 11.82 -8.31 3.96
CA PHE A 88 10.54 -7.66 3.80
C PHE A 88 9.48 -8.60 3.23
N GLN A 89 9.84 -9.48 2.30
CA GLN A 89 8.91 -10.50 1.80
C GLN A 89 8.52 -11.51 2.88
N THR A 90 9.43 -11.78 3.84
CA THR A 90 9.19 -12.71 4.93
C THR A 90 8.36 -12.09 6.06
N ASP A 91 8.65 -10.84 6.43
CA ASP A 91 7.97 -10.12 7.52
C ASP A 91 7.63 -8.68 7.10
N THR A 92 6.66 -8.56 6.22
CA THR A 92 6.14 -7.26 5.76
C THR A 92 5.53 -6.47 6.91
N ALA A 93 4.97 -7.12 7.92
CA ALA A 93 4.32 -6.45 9.04
C ALA A 93 5.33 -5.64 9.88
N THR A 94 6.41 -6.27 10.30
CA THR A 94 7.43 -5.60 11.12
C THR A 94 8.22 -4.58 10.31
N LEU A 95 8.69 -4.97 9.11
CA LEU A 95 9.52 -4.07 8.32
C LEU A 95 8.74 -2.94 7.65
N GLY A 96 7.49 -3.19 7.27
CA GLY A 96 6.59 -2.14 6.78
C GLY A 96 6.39 -1.05 7.83
N LEU A 97 6.11 -1.43 9.08
CA LEU A 97 5.99 -0.50 10.19
C LEU A 97 7.30 0.24 10.50
N ALA A 98 8.42 -0.48 10.56
CA ALA A 98 9.74 0.13 10.80
C ALA A 98 10.11 1.13 9.69
N SER A 99 9.86 0.78 8.44
CA SER A 99 10.11 1.66 7.29
C SER A 99 9.24 2.91 7.31
N GLU A 100 7.99 2.78 7.75
CA GLU A 100 7.06 3.90 7.92
C GLU A 100 7.52 4.85 9.02
N GLN A 101 7.95 4.30 10.14
CA GLN A 101 8.50 5.08 11.23
C GLN A 101 9.72 5.89 10.77
N LEU A 102 10.69 5.23 10.15
CA LEU A 102 11.92 5.88 9.65
C LEU A 102 11.61 6.99 8.65
N LEU A 103 10.66 6.74 7.74
CA LEU A 103 10.24 7.75 6.78
C LEU A 103 9.56 8.93 7.46
N HIS A 104 8.71 8.68 8.45
CA HIS A 104 8.06 9.74 9.23
C HIS A 104 9.09 10.59 9.98
N ASP A 105 10.05 9.97 10.64
CA ASP A 105 11.05 10.64 11.49
C ASP A 105 11.94 11.62 10.72
N ILE A 106 12.20 11.37 9.43
CA ILE A 106 12.93 12.34 8.59
C ILE A 106 12.10 13.56 8.18
N PHE A 107 10.76 13.51 8.32
CA PHE A 107 9.88 14.63 7.99
C PHE A 107 9.45 15.42 9.20
N THR A 108 9.12 14.75 10.29
CA THR A 108 8.61 15.38 11.52
C THR A 108 8.77 14.47 12.71
N ALA A 109 8.99 15.05 13.88
CA ALA A 109 8.90 14.36 15.16
C ALA A 109 7.48 14.43 15.78
N ASP A 110 6.53 15.09 15.10
CA ASP A 110 5.16 15.26 15.56
C ASP A 110 4.30 14.04 15.18
N ASP A 111 3.94 13.23 16.18
CA ASP A 111 3.11 12.03 15.99
C ASP A 111 1.65 12.32 15.61
N ASP A 112 1.23 13.58 15.66
CA ASP A 112 -0.10 14.01 15.22
C ASP A 112 -0.17 14.35 13.73
N ARG A 113 0.90 14.09 12.98
CA ARG A 113 0.98 14.27 11.53
C ARG A 113 1.18 12.95 10.82
N GLU A 114 0.55 12.82 9.67
CA GLU A 114 0.69 11.69 8.76
C GLU A 114 1.26 12.13 7.42
N LEU A 115 2.09 11.28 6.80
CA LEU A 115 2.67 11.55 5.48
C LEU A 115 1.72 11.04 4.39
N ASP A 116 1.21 11.90 3.53
CA ASP A 116 0.45 11.52 2.34
C ASP A 116 1.30 11.61 1.07
N PHE A 117 1.45 10.47 0.38
CA PHE A 117 2.14 10.32 -0.91
C PHE A 117 1.19 10.14 -2.09
N LEU A 118 -0.11 10.05 -1.87
CA LEU A 118 -1.12 9.91 -2.92
C LEU A 118 -1.23 11.18 -3.77
N GLN A 119 -0.90 12.32 -3.19
CA GLN A 119 -0.76 13.58 -3.91
C GLN A 119 0.49 13.54 -4.79
N ARG A 120 0.33 13.95 -6.05
CA ARG A 120 1.35 13.71 -7.07
C ARG A 120 2.51 14.73 -7.09
N ASP A 121 2.38 15.84 -6.40
CA ASP A 121 3.24 17.02 -6.50
C ASP A 121 4.22 17.19 -5.33
N ARG A 122 3.91 16.66 -4.16
CA ARG A 122 4.74 16.77 -2.94
C ARG A 122 4.34 15.75 -1.88
N VAL A 123 5.17 15.60 -0.87
CA VAL A 123 4.80 14.95 0.39
C VAL A 123 3.94 15.92 1.19
N ARG A 124 2.79 15.47 1.70
CA ARG A 124 1.94 16.27 2.57
C ARG A 124 1.96 15.72 3.97
N LEU A 125 1.95 16.64 4.92
CA LEU A 125 1.75 16.35 6.34
C LEU A 125 0.28 16.66 6.66
N GLU A 126 -0.52 15.61 6.81
CA GLU A 126 -1.93 15.73 7.14
C GLU A 126 -2.14 15.58 8.65
N PRO A 127 -3.05 16.35 9.28
CA PRO A 127 -3.38 16.15 10.68
C PRO A 127 -4.07 14.79 10.87
N VAL A 128 -3.73 14.10 11.95
CA VAL A 128 -4.41 12.86 12.32
C VAL A 128 -5.82 13.15 12.79
N THR A 129 -6.79 12.48 12.19
CA THR A 129 -8.18 12.53 12.69
C THR A 129 -8.30 11.60 13.90
N ARG A 130 -8.45 12.17 15.10
CA ARG A 130 -8.60 11.42 16.34
C ARG A 130 -10.07 11.09 16.59
N PHE A 131 -10.40 9.80 16.65
CA PHE A 131 -11.74 9.34 17.02
C PHE A 131 -11.86 8.99 18.51
N ALA A 132 -10.74 8.69 19.20
CA ALA A 132 -10.68 8.43 20.63
C ALA A 132 -9.32 8.83 21.21
N MET A 133 -9.32 9.34 22.45
CA MET A 133 -8.08 9.64 23.18
C MET A 133 -7.64 8.40 23.95
N PRO A 134 -6.42 7.90 23.77
CA PRO A 134 -5.85 6.84 24.62
C PRO A 134 -5.65 7.34 26.04
N VAL A 135 -5.78 6.45 27.03
CA VAL A 135 -5.76 6.83 28.46
C VAL A 135 -4.37 6.73 29.09
N GLY A 136 -3.37 6.16 28.42
CA GLY A 136 -2.03 5.98 28.98
C GLY A 136 -0.88 6.00 27.98
N PRO A 137 0.38 6.22 28.42
CA PRO A 137 1.54 6.31 27.52
C PRO A 137 1.74 5.08 26.63
N THR A 138 1.51 3.88 27.18
CA THR A 138 1.64 2.61 26.45
C THR A 138 0.54 2.47 25.38
N GLU A 139 -0.67 2.93 25.67
CA GLU A 139 -1.79 2.94 24.74
C GLU A 139 -1.59 3.96 23.63
N VAL A 140 -1.00 5.13 23.96
CA VAL A 140 -0.61 6.14 22.97
C VAL A 140 0.38 5.55 21.97
N GLN A 141 1.45 4.90 22.44
CA GLN A 141 2.45 4.27 21.57
C GLN A 141 1.86 3.16 20.70
N ALA A 142 1.00 2.30 21.27
CA ALA A 142 0.33 1.26 20.52
C ALA A 142 -0.59 1.84 19.43
N THR A 143 -1.31 2.92 19.74
CA THR A 143 -2.18 3.61 18.80
C THR A 143 -1.39 4.27 17.67
N VAL A 144 -0.26 4.94 17.97
CA VAL A 144 0.63 5.54 16.97
C VAL A 144 1.17 4.46 16.03
N ARG A 145 1.65 3.32 16.58
CA ARG A 145 2.13 2.20 15.78
C ARG A 145 1.04 1.62 14.86
N ALA A 146 -0.16 1.40 15.40
CA ALA A 146 -1.28 0.87 14.62
C ALA A 146 -1.63 1.82 13.46
N ARG A 147 -1.72 3.13 13.71
CA ARG A 147 -1.99 4.13 12.67
C ARG A 147 -0.93 4.12 11.57
N ARG A 148 0.34 4.11 11.93
CA ARG A 148 1.44 4.07 10.95
C ARG A 148 1.36 2.82 10.08
N GLY A 149 1.07 1.68 10.68
CA GLY A 149 0.83 0.45 9.94
C GLY A 149 -0.35 0.59 8.98
N GLN A 150 -1.48 1.10 9.45
CA GLN A 150 -2.66 1.35 8.60
C GLN A 150 -2.37 2.32 7.47
N GLN A 151 -1.59 3.38 7.74
CA GLN A 151 -1.19 4.35 6.71
C GLN A 151 -0.30 3.71 5.64
N PHE A 152 0.71 2.92 6.06
CA PHE A 152 1.54 2.18 5.13
C PHE A 152 0.69 1.28 4.23
N PHE A 153 -0.17 0.44 4.83
CA PHE A 153 -1.06 -0.47 4.11
C PHE A 153 -1.97 0.30 3.14
N ARG A 154 -2.63 1.35 3.63
CA ARG A 154 -3.52 2.17 2.80
C ARG A 154 -2.81 2.71 1.57
N GLN A 155 -1.66 3.33 1.74
CA GLN A 155 -0.94 3.93 0.63
C GLN A 155 -0.40 2.88 -0.35
N ALA A 156 0.11 1.76 0.15
CA ALA A 156 0.59 0.67 -0.68
C ALA A 156 -0.55 0.06 -1.53
N VAL A 157 -1.71 -0.24 -0.91
CA VAL A 157 -2.87 -0.79 -1.62
C VAL A 157 -3.42 0.21 -2.63
N LEU A 158 -3.71 1.45 -2.23
CA LEU A 158 -4.24 2.44 -3.18
C LEU A 158 -3.31 2.65 -4.38
N THR A 159 -2.00 2.71 -4.12
CA THR A 159 -0.99 2.85 -5.20
C THR A 159 -0.96 1.63 -6.11
N ALA A 160 -1.09 0.42 -5.56
CA ALA A 160 -1.12 -0.80 -6.36
C ALA A 160 -2.26 -0.79 -7.40
N TYR A 161 -3.41 -0.21 -7.05
CA TYR A 161 -4.58 -0.08 -7.91
C TYR A 161 -4.69 1.26 -8.66
N ASP A 162 -3.58 2.02 -8.77
CA ASP A 162 -3.54 3.35 -9.42
C ASP A 162 -4.60 4.32 -8.85
N VAL A 163 -4.82 4.24 -7.53
CA VAL A 163 -5.80 5.06 -6.80
C VAL A 163 -7.21 4.97 -7.43
N ARG A 164 -7.63 3.74 -7.75
CA ARG A 164 -8.94 3.44 -8.34
C ARG A 164 -9.60 2.25 -7.65
N CYS A 165 -10.89 2.35 -7.41
CA CYS A 165 -11.69 1.21 -6.96
C CYS A 165 -11.57 0.06 -7.98
N CYS A 166 -11.20 -1.13 -7.52
CA CYS A 166 -11.02 -2.29 -8.39
C CYS A 166 -12.33 -2.82 -9.00
N ILE A 167 -13.47 -2.47 -8.41
CA ILE A 167 -14.81 -2.85 -8.93
C ILE A 167 -15.37 -1.77 -9.86
N THR A 168 -15.47 -0.52 -9.38
CA THR A 168 -16.20 0.55 -10.06
C THR A 168 -15.32 1.45 -10.92
N GLY A 169 -14.00 1.49 -10.66
CA GLY A 169 -13.09 2.42 -11.31
C GLY A 169 -13.13 3.85 -10.75
N ILE A 170 -13.93 4.14 -9.70
CA ILE A 170 -13.93 5.45 -9.02
C ILE A 170 -12.51 5.81 -8.60
N ALA A 171 -12.06 7.03 -8.92
CA ALA A 171 -10.70 7.52 -8.71
C ALA A 171 -10.68 8.80 -7.85
N ILE A 172 -11.48 8.83 -6.81
CA ILE A 172 -11.54 9.95 -5.85
C ILE A 172 -10.93 9.45 -4.53
N PRO A 173 -9.69 9.87 -4.16
CA PRO A 173 -8.95 9.30 -3.02
C PRO A 173 -9.73 9.31 -1.70
N ARG A 174 -10.56 10.33 -1.47
CA ARG A 174 -11.40 10.46 -0.27
C ARG A 174 -12.53 9.44 -0.18
N LEU A 175 -12.93 8.85 -1.31
CA LEU A 175 -13.96 7.82 -1.39
C LEU A 175 -13.37 6.40 -1.50
N LEU A 176 -12.05 6.27 -1.44
CA LEU A 176 -11.36 4.99 -1.55
C LEU A 176 -10.89 4.49 -0.20
N VAL A 177 -11.04 3.21 0.00
CA VAL A 177 -10.58 2.46 1.17
C VAL A 177 -9.60 1.37 0.72
N ALA A 178 -8.56 1.15 1.50
CA ALA A 178 -7.75 -0.06 1.43
C ALA A 178 -8.45 -1.11 2.30
N SER A 179 -9.34 -1.87 1.70
CA SER A 179 -10.12 -2.92 2.35
C SER A 179 -9.24 -4.13 2.65
N HIS A 180 -9.22 -4.60 3.90
CA HIS A 180 -8.53 -5.84 4.25
C HIS A 180 -9.38 -7.04 3.83
N ILE A 181 -8.76 -8.01 3.16
CA ILE A 181 -9.44 -9.26 2.76
C ILE A 181 -9.62 -10.18 3.97
N LYS A 182 -8.55 -10.41 4.74
CA LYS A 182 -8.59 -11.02 6.08
C LYS A 182 -8.62 -9.91 7.13
N PRO A 183 -9.48 -10.00 8.16
CA PRO A 183 -9.64 -8.95 9.15
C PRO A 183 -8.34 -8.56 9.87
N TRP A 184 -8.12 -7.27 10.04
CA TRP A 184 -6.95 -6.71 10.72
C TRP A 184 -6.71 -7.31 12.13
N GLY A 185 -7.78 -7.50 12.90
CA GLY A 185 -7.71 -7.95 14.29
C GLY A 185 -7.19 -9.39 14.44
N GLU A 186 -7.57 -10.25 13.51
CA GLU A 186 -7.36 -11.70 13.61
C GLU A 186 -6.04 -12.18 13.00
N PHE A 187 -5.48 -11.44 12.03
CA PHE A 187 -4.31 -11.85 11.24
C PHE A 187 -3.14 -10.87 11.36
N PRO A 188 -2.40 -10.86 12.50
CA PRO A 188 -1.30 -9.92 12.72
C PRO A 188 -0.22 -9.93 11.64
N THR A 189 0.10 -11.10 11.07
CA THR A 189 1.12 -11.28 10.03
C THR A 189 0.69 -10.73 8.67
N ASP A 190 -0.62 -10.70 8.39
CA ASP A 190 -1.18 -10.25 7.12
C ASP A 190 -1.58 -8.77 7.13
N ARG A 191 -1.52 -8.10 8.30
CA ARG A 191 -2.01 -6.73 8.51
C ARG A 191 -1.42 -5.71 7.53
N LEU A 192 -0.12 -5.78 7.29
CA LEU A 192 0.59 -4.82 6.45
C LEU A 192 0.95 -5.37 5.07
N ASN A 193 0.57 -6.62 4.79
CA ASN A 193 0.77 -7.22 3.49
C ASN A 193 -0.20 -6.60 2.46
N PRO A 194 0.26 -5.82 1.46
CA PRO A 194 -0.63 -5.20 0.50
C PRO A 194 -1.43 -6.21 -0.35
N ARG A 195 -0.98 -7.47 -0.42
CA ARG A 195 -1.72 -8.56 -1.10
C ARG A 195 -2.93 -9.04 -0.30
N ASN A 196 -3.02 -8.67 0.99
CA ASN A 196 -4.22 -8.82 1.81
C ASN A 196 -5.17 -7.62 1.65
N GLY A 197 -5.08 -6.89 0.54
CA GLY A 197 -5.84 -5.65 0.34
C GLY A 197 -6.48 -5.50 -1.03
N LEU A 198 -7.67 -4.91 -1.03
CA LEU A 198 -8.37 -4.44 -2.23
C LEU A 198 -8.57 -2.93 -2.14
N CYS A 199 -8.39 -2.21 -3.25
CA CYS A 199 -8.80 -0.80 -3.31
C CYS A 199 -10.28 -0.75 -3.68
N LEU A 200 -11.13 -0.40 -2.73
CA LEU A 200 -12.59 -0.33 -2.90
C LEU A 200 -13.09 1.10 -2.69
N SER A 201 -14.25 1.44 -3.28
CA SER A 201 -15.00 2.61 -2.83
C SER A 201 -15.65 2.32 -1.47
N SER A 202 -15.89 3.33 -0.66
CA SER A 202 -16.44 3.17 0.71
C SER A 202 -17.73 2.33 0.75
N LEU A 203 -18.59 2.44 -0.29
CA LEU A 203 -19.80 1.63 -0.39
C LEU A 203 -19.48 0.14 -0.60
N HIS A 204 -18.52 -0.16 -1.49
CA HIS A 204 -18.13 -1.54 -1.79
C HIS A 204 -17.28 -2.14 -0.69
N ASP A 205 -16.49 -1.34 0.01
CA ASP A 205 -15.77 -1.72 1.22
C ASP A 205 -16.73 -2.19 2.32
N ALA A 206 -17.73 -1.36 2.65
CA ALA A 206 -18.75 -1.72 3.62
C ALA A 206 -19.53 -3.00 3.24
N ALA A 207 -19.83 -3.19 1.96
CA ALA A 207 -20.50 -4.40 1.49
C ALA A 207 -19.59 -5.63 1.51
N PHE A 208 -18.28 -5.46 1.26
CA PHE A 208 -17.29 -6.52 1.33
C PHE A 208 -17.07 -6.96 2.78
N ASP A 209 -16.84 -6.02 3.68
CA ASP A 209 -16.66 -6.31 5.12
C ASP A 209 -17.89 -6.98 5.74
N ALA A 210 -19.11 -6.60 5.28
CA ALA A 210 -20.36 -7.23 5.70
C ALA A 210 -20.61 -8.60 5.05
N GLY A 211 -19.73 -9.10 4.17
CA GLY A 211 -19.92 -10.36 3.46
C GLY A 211 -21.02 -10.34 2.40
N LEU A 212 -21.53 -9.16 2.04
CA LEU A 212 -22.59 -9.03 1.03
C LEU A 212 -22.05 -9.17 -0.40
N ILE A 213 -20.78 -8.93 -0.61
CA ILE A 213 -20.06 -9.18 -1.86
C ILE A 213 -18.73 -9.87 -1.59
N THR A 214 -18.22 -10.61 -2.59
CA THR A 214 -16.88 -11.20 -2.55
C THR A 214 -16.27 -11.25 -3.94
N VAL A 215 -15.06 -11.82 -4.05
CA VAL A 215 -14.35 -12.06 -5.31
C VAL A 215 -14.09 -13.54 -5.48
N ASP A 216 -14.51 -14.12 -6.63
CA ASP A 216 -14.34 -15.54 -6.94
C ASP A 216 -12.90 -15.88 -7.35
N ASP A 217 -12.66 -17.18 -7.64
CA ASP A 217 -11.38 -17.74 -8.10
C ASP A 217 -10.93 -17.20 -9.46
N ARG A 218 -11.82 -16.62 -10.23
CA ARG A 218 -11.54 -15.99 -11.53
C ARG A 218 -11.44 -14.47 -11.43
N MET A 219 -11.30 -13.95 -10.20
CA MET A 219 -11.28 -12.51 -9.90
C MET A 219 -12.53 -11.78 -10.34
N ARG A 220 -13.71 -12.40 -10.20
CA ARG A 220 -15.00 -11.78 -10.54
C ARG A 220 -15.78 -11.46 -9.28
N VAL A 221 -16.53 -10.37 -9.34
CA VAL A 221 -17.44 -9.97 -8.26
C VAL A 221 -18.58 -10.98 -8.14
N VAL A 222 -18.83 -11.42 -6.92
CA VAL A 222 -19.97 -12.28 -6.56
C VAL A 222 -20.81 -11.54 -5.54
N ILE A 223 -22.14 -11.57 -5.72
CA ILE A 223 -23.10 -10.90 -4.85
C ILE A 223 -23.88 -11.95 -4.07
N SER A 224 -24.03 -11.73 -2.75
CA SER A 224 -24.74 -12.65 -1.87
C SER A 224 -26.22 -12.76 -2.18
N ARG A 225 -26.81 -13.87 -1.77
CA ARG A 225 -28.27 -14.05 -1.82
C ARG A 225 -29.00 -13.03 -0.94
N GLU A 226 -28.39 -12.68 0.19
CA GLU A 226 -28.92 -11.68 1.10
C GLU A 226 -29.09 -10.35 0.40
N LEU A 227 -28.04 -9.81 -0.27
CA LEU A 227 -28.13 -8.55 -1.01
C LEU A 227 -29.16 -8.63 -2.13
N LYS A 228 -29.25 -9.76 -2.82
CA LYS A 228 -30.26 -9.97 -3.87
C LYS A 228 -31.70 -9.96 -3.33
N GLY A 229 -31.89 -10.33 -2.07
CA GLY A 229 -33.20 -10.32 -1.41
C GLY A 229 -33.79 -8.92 -1.22
N TYR A 230 -32.98 -7.87 -1.30
CA TYR A 230 -33.42 -6.47 -1.24
C TYR A 230 -33.81 -5.88 -2.61
N LEU A 231 -33.72 -6.67 -3.68
CA LEU A 231 -34.16 -6.22 -5.00
C LEU A 231 -35.71 -6.35 -5.14
N PRO A 232 -36.35 -5.52 -5.98
CA PRO A 232 -35.75 -4.54 -6.89
C PRO A 232 -35.59 -3.16 -6.22
N GLN A 233 -34.32 -2.70 -6.12
CA GLN A 233 -33.99 -1.32 -5.76
C GLN A 233 -32.99 -0.80 -6.79
N GLU A 234 -33.30 0.32 -7.44
CA GLU A 234 -32.48 0.88 -8.52
C GLU A 234 -31.04 1.18 -8.08
N SER A 235 -30.86 1.71 -6.86
CA SER A 235 -29.57 1.98 -6.30
C SER A 235 -28.73 0.72 -6.12
N LEU A 236 -29.33 -0.39 -5.69
CA LEU A 236 -28.63 -1.68 -5.55
C LEU A 236 -28.30 -2.27 -6.92
N ALA A 237 -29.23 -2.19 -7.85
CA ALA A 237 -29.01 -2.67 -9.22
C ALA A 237 -27.82 -1.94 -9.87
N ARG A 238 -27.77 -0.62 -9.77
CA ARG A 238 -26.69 0.19 -10.35
C ARG A 238 -25.35 0.02 -9.66
N ASN A 239 -25.33 -0.10 -8.34
CA ASN A 239 -24.07 -0.12 -7.59
C ASN A 239 -23.51 -1.52 -7.37
N PHE A 240 -24.31 -2.58 -7.47
CA PHE A 240 -23.88 -3.95 -7.20
C PHE A 240 -24.18 -4.89 -8.37
N LEU A 241 -25.43 -5.09 -8.79
CA LEU A 241 -25.76 -6.04 -9.86
C LEU A 241 -25.06 -5.72 -11.19
N ALA A 242 -24.86 -4.44 -11.48
CA ALA A 242 -24.12 -4.02 -12.67
C ALA A 242 -22.68 -4.57 -12.73
N TYR A 243 -22.14 -5.02 -11.60
CA TYR A 243 -20.77 -5.55 -11.48
C TYR A 243 -20.73 -7.06 -11.26
N GLU A 244 -21.84 -7.72 -11.01
CA GLU A 244 -21.88 -9.17 -10.82
C GLU A 244 -21.25 -9.91 -12.00
N GLY A 245 -20.36 -10.87 -11.70
CA GLY A 245 -19.65 -11.65 -12.71
C GLY A 245 -18.56 -10.90 -13.48
N ARG A 246 -18.43 -9.58 -13.30
CA ARG A 246 -17.33 -8.81 -13.92
C ARG A 246 -16.04 -9.05 -13.18
N ARG A 247 -14.94 -9.12 -13.93
CA ARG A 247 -13.60 -9.18 -13.33
C ARG A 247 -13.25 -7.86 -12.67
N ILE A 248 -12.70 -7.92 -11.45
CA ILE A 248 -12.11 -6.76 -10.81
C ILE A 248 -10.86 -6.32 -11.57
N ARG A 249 -10.54 -5.04 -11.48
CA ARG A 249 -9.26 -4.51 -11.95
C ARG A 249 -8.15 -5.15 -11.11
N LYS A 250 -7.13 -5.68 -11.76
CA LYS A 250 -5.93 -6.19 -11.10
C LYS A 250 -5.02 -5.05 -10.67
N PRO A 251 -4.21 -5.25 -9.61
CA PRO A 251 -3.19 -4.28 -9.27
C PRO A 251 -2.16 -4.19 -10.40
N GLU A 252 -1.77 -2.96 -10.74
CA GLU A 252 -0.82 -2.73 -11.83
C GLU A 252 0.63 -2.95 -11.41
N LYS A 253 0.91 -2.89 -10.10
CA LYS A 253 2.27 -2.77 -9.56
C LYS A 253 2.54 -3.69 -8.37
N LEU A 254 1.63 -4.56 -8.07
CA LEU A 254 1.74 -5.57 -7.03
C LEU A 254 1.27 -6.90 -7.62
N ALA A 255 1.63 -8.02 -6.96
CA ALA A 255 1.00 -9.30 -7.25
C ALA A 255 -0.51 -9.21 -7.06
N ASP A 256 -1.23 -10.06 -7.74
CA ASP A 256 -2.65 -10.25 -7.50
C ASP A 256 -2.90 -10.44 -5.99
N PRO A 257 -4.06 -10.09 -5.47
CA PRO A 257 -4.45 -10.37 -4.09
C PRO A 257 -4.14 -11.81 -3.73
N ASP A 258 -3.74 -12.05 -2.48
CA ASP A 258 -3.37 -13.38 -2.05
C ASP A 258 -4.57 -14.30 -2.12
N TRP A 259 -4.40 -15.41 -2.83
CA TRP A 259 -5.43 -16.41 -3.00
C TRP A 259 -6.00 -16.92 -1.67
N SER A 260 -5.12 -17.20 -0.69
CA SER A 260 -5.54 -17.69 0.62
C SER A 260 -6.37 -16.67 1.39
N CYS A 261 -6.12 -15.37 1.17
CA CYS A 261 -6.92 -14.31 1.77
C CYS A 261 -8.32 -14.26 1.13
N LEU A 262 -8.40 -14.30 -0.21
CA LEU A 262 -9.68 -14.34 -0.92
C LEU A 262 -10.50 -15.60 -0.60
N GLU A 263 -9.85 -16.75 -0.48
CA GLU A 263 -10.50 -18.00 -0.08
C GLU A 263 -11.07 -17.90 1.34
N TYR A 264 -10.29 -17.33 2.29
CA TYR A 264 -10.77 -17.06 3.65
C TYR A 264 -12.03 -16.19 3.61
N HIS A 265 -12.02 -15.08 2.87
CA HIS A 265 -13.18 -14.20 2.77
C HIS A 265 -14.41 -14.93 2.22
N ARG A 266 -14.23 -15.71 1.14
CA ARG A 266 -15.33 -16.48 0.53
C ARG A 266 -15.93 -17.51 1.47
N THR A 267 -15.10 -18.14 2.30
CA THR A 267 -15.53 -19.29 3.13
C THR A 267 -15.93 -18.91 4.54
N LYS A 268 -15.47 -17.75 5.06
CA LYS A 268 -15.66 -17.36 6.46
C LYS A 268 -16.46 -16.08 6.66
N ILE A 269 -16.45 -15.18 5.66
CA ILE A 269 -17.09 -13.86 5.78
C ILE A 269 -18.29 -13.75 4.84
N PHE A 270 -18.16 -14.21 3.60
CA PHE A 270 -19.21 -14.09 2.60
C PHE A 270 -20.49 -14.88 2.96
N THR A 271 -21.67 -14.22 2.85
CA THR A 271 -23.00 -14.72 3.26
C THR A 271 -23.80 -15.33 2.09
N GLY A 272 -23.14 -15.84 1.06
CA GLY A 272 -23.80 -16.29 -0.17
C GLY A 272 -23.67 -17.75 -0.50
#